data_8fee597f1b8611c6d4cff6ad10caf1db
#
_entry.id   8fee597f1b8611c6d4cff6ad10caf1db
#
_cell.length_a   1.000
_cell.length_b   1.000
_cell.length_c   1.000
_cell.angle_alpha   90.00
_cell.angle_beta   90.00
_cell.angle_gamma   90.00
#
_symmetry.space_group_name_H-M   'P 1'
#
loop_
_entity.id
_entity.type
_entity.pdbx_description
1 polymer ?
#
loop_
_entity_poly.entity_id
_entity_poly.type
_entity_poly.pdbx_seq_one_letter_code
_entity_poly.pdbx_strand_id
1 'polypeptide(L)'
;MKRYVFVIMVSLILASCGAQTGETKLPDDWDDIVSQAEGSKVNLFMWGGDEVVNQYIDDTVAPGLKKEFGISLKRIPMDTPEILQKLQTEKKAGKKDGSMDIVWMNGENFKNAKENDLLAGPITERLPNMKSYYNEKDFTYDFGTPTEGYEAPWGKVQFVFFYNADKMDSPPRTVDELKSFVKEHPGKFTYPDPTDFTGNAFIRHLLNANSDQPIEKAGEDIEEAGGKVWDDLNEMKGDLWRDGKTYPKELSDLDRLFGQEEIWISMGYNEARAESLVKKGIYPEGTKPFLLEDAGSIGNTHFLSVPFNSPNQAGALVAIDYMLSPEMQLEKMQPDGWGDSTPISVDKLEDGMRKKFEELDRGETVLDPARLENAFIGEMDASYVEWVKENWVREVAETD
;
A
#
# COMPACT_ATOMS: atom_id res chain seq x y z
N MET A 1 -89.32 15.44 -16.95
CA MET A 1 -88.36 14.53 -16.28
C MET A 1 -86.96 15.03 -16.54
N LYS A 2 -86.30 15.71 -15.56
CA LYS A 2 -84.91 16.23 -15.65
C LYS A 2 -84.07 15.21 -14.99
N ARG A 3 -83.10 14.62 -15.76
CA ARG A 3 -82.01 13.73 -15.24
C ARG A 3 -80.83 14.58 -14.78
N TYR A 4 -80.56 14.53 -13.50
CA TYR A 4 -79.28 15.09 -12.93
C TYR A 4 -78.23 14.03 -13.05
N VAL A 5 -77.09 14.35 -13.77
CA VAL A 5 -75.90 13.56 -13.83
C VAL A 5 -74.99 14.07 -12.72
N PHE A 6 -74.68 13.21 -11.73
CA PHE A 6 -73.74 13.51 -10.65
C PHE A 6 -72.32 13.09 -11.15
N VAL A 7 -71.48 14.05 -11.38
CA VAL A 7 -70.09 13.80 -11.68
C VAL A 7 -69.30 13.74 -10.34
N ILE A 8 -68.85 12.54 -9.98
CA ILE A 8 -67.97 12.34 -8.83
C ILE A 8 -66.57 12.61 -9.31
N MET A 9 -65.94 13.71 -8.84
CA MET A 9 -64.58 14.09 -9.06
C MET A 9 -63.71 13.36 -8.02
N VAL A 10 -63.05 12.25 -8.42
CA VAL A 10 -62.07 11.54 -7.58
C VAL A 10 -60.75 12.31 -7.67
N SER A 11 -60.43 13.04 -6.61
CA SER A 11 -59.10 13.70 -6.45
C SER A 11 -58.07 12.64 -6.05
N LEU A 12 -57.24 12.19 -7.01
CA LEU A 12 -56.02 11.43 -6.71
C LEU A 12 -54.99 12.36 -6.07
N ILE A 13 -54.79 12.20 -4.78
CA ILE A 13 -53.66 12.78 -4.08
C ILE A 13 -52.44 11.90 -4.42
N LEU A 14 -51.63 12.31 -5.37
CA LEU A 14 -50.28 11.80 -5.59
C LEU A 14 -49.39 12.27 -4.42
N ALA A 15 -49.25 11.40 -3.43
CA ALA A 15 -48.18 11.56 -2.47
C ALA A 15 -46.86 11.33 -3.22
N SER A 16 -46.27 12.42 -3.72
CA SER A 16 -44.91 12.45 -4.20
C SER A 16 -44.00 12.26 -2.98
N CYS A 17 -43.51 11.05 -2.76
CA CYS A 17 -42.30 10.84 -1.96
C CYS A 17 -41.15 11.47 -2.74
N GLY A 18 -40.93 12.77 -2.56
CA GLY A 18 -39.70 13.44 -2.93
C GLY A 18 -38.61 12.83 -2.05
N ALA A 19 -37.75 11.99 -2.62
CA ALA A 19 -36.47 11.72 -2.02
C ALA A 19 -35.75 13.07 -1.93
N GLN A 20 -35.66 13.61 -0.73
CA GLN A 20 -34.79 14.72 -0.43
C GLN A 20 -33.34 14.18 -0.62
N THR A 21 -32.75 14.44 -1.79
CA THR A 21 -31.30 14.42 -1.97
C THR A 21 -30.74 15.69 -1.33
N GLY A 22 -30.91 15.82 -0.03
CA GLY A 22 -30.12 16.78 0.75
C GLY A 22 -28.73 16.15 0.96
N GLU A 23 -27.69 16.90 0.75
CA GLU A 23 -26.36 16.55 1.24
C GLU A 23 -26.53 16.18 2.72
N THR A 24 -26.47 14.90 3.04
CA THR A 24 -26.57 14.44 4.43
C THR A 24 -25.22 14.81 5.05
N LYS A 25 -25.23 15.91 5.82
CA LYS A 25 -24.02 16.35 6.52
C LYS A 25 -23.51 15.19 7.38
N LEU A 26 -22.23 14.89 7.29
CA LEU A 26 -21.59 13.89 8.13
C LEU A 26 -21.77 14.30 9.61
N PRO A 27 -22.32 13.42 10.48
CA PRO A 27 -22.47 13.71 11.89
C PRO A 27 -21.11 13.96 12.58
N ASP A 28 -21.15 14.65 13.74
CA ASP A 28 -19.95 14.84 14.54
C ASP A 28 -19.74 13.71 15.54
N ASP A 29 -20.81 13.08 16.01
CA ASP A 29 -20.79 11.94 16.94
C ASP A 29 -20.58 10.61 16.20
N TRP A 30 -19.75 9.73 16.77
CA TRP A 30 -19.40 8.45 16.15
C TRP A 30 -20.58 7.48 16.06
N ASP A 31 -21.41 7.40 17.08
CA ASP A 31 -22.56 6.50 17.08
C ASP A 31 -23.60 6.91 16.02
N ASP A 32 -23.74 8.21 15.79
CA ASP A 32 -24.56 8.74 14.69
C ASP A 32 -23.93 8.43 13.31
N ILE A 33 -22.58 8.49 13.18
CA ILE A 33 -21.89 8.07 11.96
C ILE A 33 -22.14 6.58 11.68
N VAL A 34 -21.99 5.71 12.68
CA VAL A 34 -22.28 4.27 12.57
C VAL A 34 -23.74 4.03 12.17
N SER A 35 -24.67 4.73 12.81
CA SER A 35 -26.12 4.62 12.48
C SER A 35 -26.41 5.04 11.06
N GLN A 36 -25.75 6.10 10.55
CA GLN A 36 -25.90 6.55 9.16
C GLN A 36 -25.27 5.57 8.16
N ALA A 37 -24.19 4.88 8.55
CA ALA A 37 -23.48 3.91 7.71
C ALA A 37 -24.19 2.56 7.61
N GLU A 38 -25.05 2.22 8.57
CA GLU A 38 -25.69 0.90 8.68
C GLU A 38 -26.42 0.50 7.38
N GLY A 39 -26.13 -0.71 6.89
CA GLY A 39 -26.77 -1.27 5.70
C GLY A 39 -26.33 -0.67 4.37
N SER A 40 -25.40 0.29 4.38
CA SER A 40 -24.96 1.01 3.19
C SER A 40 -23.99 0.19 2.31
N LYS A 41 -23.60 0.78 1.17
CA LYS A 41 -22.60 0.22 0.26
C LYS A 41 -21.38 1.13 0.24
N VAL A 42 -20.19 0.53 0.27
CA VAL A 42 -18.90 1.22 0.23
C VAL A 42 -18.06 0.64 -0.90
N ASN A 43 -17.54 1.49 -1.77
CA ASN A 43 -16.62 1.12 -2.85
C ASN A 43 -15.18 1.50 -2.46
N LEU A 44 -14.33 0.51 -2.28
CA LEU A 44 -12.89 0.67 -2.06
C LEU A 44 -12.16 0.51 -3.40
N PHE A 45 -11.55 1.58 -3.86
CA PHE A 45 -10.68 1.56 -5.04
C PHE A 45 -9.24 1.39 -4.61
N MET A 46 -8.56 0.40 -5.16
CA MET A 46 -7.21 0.06 -4.78
C MET A 46 -6.51 -0.73 -5.88
N TRP A 47 -5.17 -0.69 -5.86
CA TRP A 47 -4.37 -1.58 -6.67
C TRP A 47 -4.78 -3.05 -6.46
N GLY A 48 -4.79 -3.83 -7.52
CA GLY A 48 -5.29 -5.21 -7.49
C GLY A 48 -4.27 -6.25 -7.93
N GLY A 49 -2.98 -5.89 -8.01
CA GLY A 49 -1.93 -6.77 -8.54
C GLY A 49 -1.46 -7.88 -7.59
N ASP A 50 -1.95 -7.94 -6.35
CA ASP A 50 -1.64 -9.02 -5.41
C ASP A 50 -2.91 -9.76 -4.98
N GLU A 51 -2.95 -11.07 -5.26
CA GLU A 51 -4.11 -11.91 -4.97
C GLU A 51 -4.33 -12.09 -3.46
N VAL A 52 -3.27 -12.12 -2.66
CA VAL A 52 -3.37 -12.29 -1.20
C VAL A 52 -4.03 -11.07 -0.57
N VAL A 53 -3.62 -9.87 -0.98
CA VAL A 53 -4.24 -8.61 -0.57
C VAL A 53 -5.71 -8.56 -0.99
N ASN A 54 -5.99 -8.99 -2.24
CA ASN A 54 -7.35 -9.03 -2.76
C ASN A 54 -8.24 -9.96 -1.92
N GLN A 55 -7.76 -11.17 -1.61
CA GLN A 55 -8.46 -12.15 -0.80
C GLN A 55 -8.70 -11.65 0.63
N TYR A 56 -7.71 -10.99 1.26
CA TYR A 56 -7.91 -10.39 2.58
C TYR A 56 -9.10 -9.41 2.60
N ILE A 57 -9.21 -8.55 1.60
CA ILE A 57 -10.35 -7.62 1.51
C ILE A 57 -11.66 -8.36 1.22
N ASP A 58 -11.65 -9.26 0.23
CA ASP A 58 -12.88 -9.88 -0.28
C ASP A 58 -13.44 -10.97 0.67
N ASP A 59 -12.55 -11.73 1.35
CA ASP A 59 -12.90 -12.90 2.14
C ASP A 59 -12.90 -12.64 3.65
N THR A 60 -12.22 -11.59 4.13
CA THR A 60 -12.12 -11.25 5.56
C THR A 60 -12.78 -9.92 5.89
N VAL A 61 -12.33 -8.81 5.29
CA VAL A 61 -12.82 -7.47 5.62
C VAL A 61 -14.27 -7.29 5.21
N ALA A 62 -14.63 -7.60 3.97
CA ALA A 62 -15.98 -7.36 3.46
C ALA A 62 -17.05 -8.20 4.19
N PRO A 63 -16.86 -9.52 4.45
CA PRO A 63 -17.78 -10.30 5.27
C PRO A 63 -17.90 -9.82 6.71
N GLY A 64 -16.78 -9.39 7.33
CA GLY A 64 -16.78 -8.86 8.69
C GLY A 64 -17.58 -7.57 8.81
N LEU A 65 -17.35 -6.59 7.93
CA LEU A 65 -18.13 -5.36 7.84
C LEU A 65 -19.64 -5.63 7.62
N LYS A 66 -19.95 -6.62 6.77
CA LYS A 66 -21.34 -7.01 6.53
C LYS A 66 -22.00 -7.58 7.76
N LYS A 67 -21.29 -8.40 8.52
CA LYS A 67 -21.77 -9.04 9.74
C LYS A 67 -21.99 -8.03 10.87
N GLU A 68 -21.03 -7.12 11.06
CA GLU A 68 -21.01 -6.22 12.22
C GLU A 68 -21.85 -4.96 12.02
N PHE A 69 -21.74 -4.33 10.84
CA PHE A 69 -22.39 -3.05 10.55
C PHE A 69 -23.44 -3.12 9.41
N GLY A 70 -23.67 -4.29 8.84
CA GLY A 70 -24.54 -4.40 7.67
C GLY A 70 -23.96 -3.78 6.38
N ILE A 71 -22.75 -3.21 6.43
CA ILE A 71 -22.09 -2.53 5.32
C ILE A 71 -21.64 -3.55 4.26
N SER A 72 -21.97 -3.27 2.99
CA SER A 72 -21.54 -4.06 1.84
C SER A 72 -20.33 -3.41 1.20
N LEU A 73 -19.11 -3.84 1.57
CA LEU A 73 -17.88 -3.38 0.96
C LEU A 73 -17.68 -4.05 -0.40
N LYS A 74 -17.31 -3.27 -1.41
CA LYS A 74 -16.90 -3.76 -2.72
C LYS A 74 -15.51 -3.21 -3.06
N ARG A 75 -14.54 -4.11 -3.20
CA ARG A 75 -13.22 -3.79 -3.76
C ARG A 75 -13.32 -3.63 -5.27
N ILE A 76 -12.70 -2.57 -5.79
CA ILE A 76 -12.64 -2.26 -7.22
C ILE A 76 -11.16 -2.08 -7.57
N PRO A 77 -10.56 -3.04 -8.30
CA PRO A 77 -9.16 -2.92 -8.71
C PRO A 77 -9.01 -1.78 -9.71
N MET A 78 -8.06 -0.90 -9.43
CA MET A 78 -7.69 0.22 -10.30
C MET A 78 -6.31 0.72 -9.90
N ASP A 79 -5.47 1.02 -10.88
CA ASP A 79 -4.15 1.58 -10.62
C ASP A 79 -4.25 3.00 -10.07
N THR A 80 -3.34 3.37 -9.16
CA THR A 80 -3.43 4.64 -8.43
C THR A 80 -3.40 5.87 -9.35
N PRO A 81 -2.60 5.92 -10.43
CA PRO A 81 -2.68 7.02 -11.40
C PRO A 81 -4.06 7.14 -12.08
N GLU A 82 -4.74 6.02 -12.35
CA GLU A 82 -6.10 6.01 -12.90
C GLU A 82 -7.12 6.53 -11.88
N ILE A 83 -6.96 6.17 -10.59
CA ILE A 83 -7.76 6.71 -9.48
C ILE A 83 -7.63 8.24 -9.46
N LEU A 84 -6.41 8.77 -9.49
CA LEU A 84 -6.13 10.21 -9.52
C LEU A 84 -6.79 10.89 -10.72
N GLN A 85 -6.58 10.35 -11.93
CA GLN A 85 -7.15 10.90 -13.15
C GLN A 85 -8.68 10.95 -13.09
N LYS A 86 -9.31 9.91 -12.52
CA LYS A 86 -10.76 9.84 -12.34
C LYS A 86 -11.25 10.90 -11.35
N LEU A 87 -10.60 11.06 -10.20
CA LEU A 87 -10.94 12.09 -9.21
C LEU A 87 -10.80 13.50 -9.80
N GLN A 88 -9.71 13.78 -10.52
CA GLN A 88 -9.52 15.06 -11.21
C GLN A 88 -10.62 15.33 -12.25
N THR A 89 -11.03 14.29 -13.00
CA THR A 89 -12.10 14.40 -13.97
C THR A 89 -13.45 14.68 -13.31
N GLU A 90 -13.78 14.00 -12.22
CA GLU A 90 -14.99 14.22 -11.45
C GLU A 90 -15.00 15.64 -10.84
N LYS A 91 -13.86 16.13 -10.32
CA LYS A 91 -13.73 17.49 -9.79
C LYS A 91 -13.94 18.56 -10.88
N LYS A 92 -13.27 18.40 -12.03
CA LYS A 92 -13.43 19.31 -13.18
C LYS A 92 -14.87 19.35 -13.72
N ALA A 93 -15.58 18.22 -13.65
CA ALA A 93 -17.00 18.12 -14.03
C ALA A 93 -17.96 18.68 -12.96
N GLY A 94 -17.46 19.10 -11.79
CA GLY A 94 -18.28 19.55 -10.67
C GLY A 94 -19.19 18.46 -10.09
N LYS A 95 -18.77 17.20 -10.20
CA LYS A 95 -19.55 16.04 -9.75
C LYS A 95 -19.54 15.98 -8.22
N LYS A 96 -20.70 16.16 -7.61
CA LYS A 96 -20.88 16.16 -6.15
C LYS A 96 -20.88 14.76 -5.56
N ASP A 97 -21.57 13.81 -6.24
CA ASP A 97 -21.63 12.41 -5.83
C ASP A 97 -20.69 11.60 -6.71
N GLY A 98 -19.53 11.25 -6.17
CA GLY A 98 -18.51 10.46 -6.83
C GLY A 98 -18.90 9.00 -7.01
N SER A 99 -17.93 8.18 -7.33
CA SER A 99 -18.11 6.72 -7.46
C SER A 99 -17.23 5.94 -6.50
N MET A 100 -16.35 6.63 -5.77
CA MET A 100 -15.39 6.08 -4.85
C MET A 100 -15.71 6.56 -3.43
N ASP A 101 -15.67 5.63 -2.48
CA ASP A 101 -15.87 5.96 -1.07
C ASP A 101 -14.56 5.93 -0.29
N ILE A 102 -13.72 4.96 -0.60
CA ILE A 102 -12.38 4.82 -0.04
C ILE A 102 -11.41 4.61 -1.19
N VAL A 103 -10.21 5.17 -1.07
CA VAL A 103 -9.09 4.93 -1.98
C VAL A 103 -7.85 4.55 -1.18
N TRP A 104 -7.09 3.57 -1.66
CA TRP A 104 -5.74 3.30 -1.18
C TRP A 104 -4.76 4.06 -2.06
N MET A 105 -4.01 4.96 -1.46
CA MET A 105 -2.91 5.68 -2.12
C MET A 105 -1.87 6.08 -1.09
N ASN A 106 -0.68 6.35 -1.55
CA ASN A 106 0.43 6.83 -0.76
C ASN A 106 1.47 7.53 -1.68
N GLY A 107 2.46 8.14 -1.05
CA GLY A 107 3.59 8.75 -1.72
C GLY A 107 3.21 9.90 -2.66
N GLU A 108 3.77 9.87 -3.86
CA GLU A 108 3.52 10.89 -4.89
C GLU A 108 2.03 11.05 -5.23
N ASN A 109 1.29 9.94 -5.23
CA ASN A 109 -0.14 9.98 -5.53
C ASN A 109 -0.94 10.70 -4.45
N PHE A 110 -0.60 10.49 -3.17
CA PHE A 110 -1.20 11.25 -2.07
C PHE A 110 -0.86 12.74 -2.17
N LYS A 111 0.42 13.09 -2.39
CA LYS A 111 0.85 14.47 -2.61
C LYS A 111 0.00 15.14 -3.70
N ASN A 112 -0.08 14.50 -4.86
CA ASN A 112 -0.88 15.01 -5.99
C ASN A 112 -2.38 15.14 -5.65
N ALA A 113 -2.95 14.18 -4.94
CA ALA A 113 -4.34 14.22 -4.53
C ALA A 113 -4.61 15.38 -3.56
N LYS A 114 -3.73 15.59 -2.58
CA LYS A 114 -3.84 16.64 -1.58
C LYS A 114 -3.67 18.03 -2.18
N GLU A 115 -2.64 18.26 -2.99
CA GLU A 115 -2.37 19.54 -3.66
C GLU A 115 -3.50 19.96 -4.61
N ASN A 116 -4.26 19.01 -5.13
CA ASN A 116 -5.41 19.27 -6.00
C ASN A 116 -6.76 19.19 -5.26
N ASP A 117 -6.80 19.17 -3.93
CA ASP A 117 -8.02 19.06 -3.08
C ASP A 117 -8.93 17.90 -3.54
N LEU A 118 -8.39 16.73 -3.79
CA LEU A 118 -9.15 15.56 -4.25
C LEU A 118 -9.61 14.67 -3.10
N LEU A 119 -9.24 14.98 -1.86
CA LEU A 119 -9.54 14.23 -0.66
C LEU A 119 -10.44 15.02 0.28
N ALA A 120 -11.31 14.29 0.99
CA ALA A 120 -12.04 14.78 2.15
C ALA A 120 -11.17 14.64 3.40
N GLY A 121 -11.18 15.61 4.28
CA GLY A 121 -10.40 15.51 5.52
C GLY A 121 -10.41 16.79 6.34
N PRO A 122 -9.74 16.73 7.52
CA PRO A 122 -9.10 15.56 8.14
C PRO A 122 -10.09 14.46 8.56
N ILE A 123 -9.71 13.19 8.36
CA ILE A 123 -10.55 12.04 8.73
C ILE A 123 -10.07 11.32 10.00
N THR A 124 -8.76 11.32 10.27
CA THR A 124 -8.17 10.54 11.38
C THR A 124 -8.69 10.93 12.74
N GLU A 125 -8.99 12.23 12.93
CA GLU A 125 -9.57 12.74 14.18
C GLU A 125 -10.97 12.18 14.48
N ARG A 126 -11.63 11.58 13.51
CA ARG A 126 -12.97 10.99 13.66
C ARG A 126 -12.95 9.51 13.96
N LEU A 127 -11.80 8.84 13.81
CA LEU A 127 -11.65 7.39 13.92
C LEU A 127 -11.30 6.96 15.35
N PRO A 128 -12.18 6.24 16.09
CA PRO A 128 -11.93 5.80 17.46
C PRO A 128 -10.70 4.90 17.60
N ASN A 129 -10.52 3.93 16.68
CA ASN A 129 -9.36 3.03 16.72
C ASN A 129 -8.05 3.77 16.49
N MET A 130 -8.02 4.76 15.60
CA MET A 130 -6.86 5.62 15.39
C MET A 130 -6.44 6.33 16.70
N LYS A 131 -7.39 6.93 17.40
CA LYS A 131 -7.13 7.62 18.67
C LYS A 131 -6.64 6.68 19.80
N SER A 132 -7.19 5.47 19.84
CA SER A 132 -6.95 4.53 20.92
C SER A 132 -5.63 3.78 20.78
N TYR A 133 -5.28 3.37 19.56
CA TYR A 133 -4.25 2.36 19.35
C TYR A 133 -3.07 2.81 18.48
N TYR A 134 -3.10 4.01 17.91
CA TYR A 134 -2.04 4.50 17.03
C TYR A 134 -1.28 5.67 17.68
N ASN A 135 -0.01 5.82 17.34
CA ASN A 135 0.76 7.00 17.67
C ASN A 135 0.75 7.95 16.46
N GLU A 136 0.01 9.05 16.53
CA GLU A 136 -0.11 10.01 15.43
C GLU A 136 1.24 10.51 14.90
N LYS A 137 2.25 10.60 15.76
CA LYS A 137 3.60 11.05 15.40
C LYS A 137 4.28 10.16 14.35
N ASP A 138 3.91 8.87 14.31
CA ASP A 138 4.51 7.90 13.38
C ASP A 138 3.95 8.04 11.96
N PHE A 139 2.87 8.84 11.79
CA PHE A 139 2.14 8.98 10.53
C PHE A 139 1.92 10.44 10.13
N THR A 140 2.83 11.32 10.53
CA THR A 140 2.76 12.75 10.20
C THR A 140 3.17 13.06 8.77
N TYR A 141 3.87 12.15 8.12
CA TYR A 141 4.36 12.31 6.74
C TYR A 141 4.13 11.03 5.95
N ASP A 142 3.81 11.21 4.67
CA ASP A 142 3.84 10.19 3.63
C ASP A 142 4.78 10.67 2.51
N PHE A 143 5.90 9.98 2.29
CA PHE A 143 6.96 10.38 1.35
C PHE A 143 7.31 11.88 1.43
N GLY A 144 7.56 12.37 2.64
CA GLY A 144 7.88 13.78 2.89
C GLY A 144 6.69 14.75 2.85
N THR A 145 5.51 14.30 2.44
CA THR A 145 4.29 15.12 2.41
C THR A 145 3.54 15.04 3.75
N PRO A 146 3.23 16.16 4.43
CA PRO A 146 2.45 16.13 5.65
C PRO A 146 1.08 15.50 5.43
N THR A 147 0.69 14.50 6.24
CA THR A 147 -0.60 13.80 6.13
C THR A 147 -1.77 14.66 6.57
N GLU A 148 -1.57 15.46 7.63
CA GLU A 148 -2.58 16.38 8.22
C GLU A 148 -3.95 15.72 8.44
N GLY A 149 -3.94 14.40 8.71
CA GLY A 149 -5.14 13.62 8.96
C GLY A 149 -6.00 13.30 7.73
N TYR A 150 -5.53 13.54 6.51
CA TYR A 150 -6.25 13.20 5.26
C TYR A 150 -6.19 11.72 4.90
N GLU A 151 -5.32 10.97 5.54
CA GLU A 151 -5.16 9.54 5.31
C GLU A 151 -4.92 8.78 6.62
N ALA A 152 -5.45 7.57 6.69
CA ALA A 152 -5.41 6.70 7.85
C ALA A 152 -4.46 5.52 7.59
N PRO A 153 -3.47 5.28 8.49
CA PRO A 153 -2.50 4.20 8.32
C PRO A 153 -3.16 2.84 8.61
N TRP A 154 -3.17 1.93 7.65
CA TRP A 154 -3.78 0.61 7.81
C TRP A 154 -2.85 -0.58 7.57
N GLY A 155 -1.62 -0.33 7.13
CA GLY A 155 -0.59 -1.33 6.94
C GLY A 155 0.79 -0.71 7.04
N LYS A 156 1.78 -1.54 7.39
CA LYS A 156 3.18 -1.15 7.45
C LYS A 156 4.03 -2.27 6.88
N VAL A 157 4.93 -1.93 5.99
CA VAL A 157 5.84 -2.86 5.33
C VAL A 157 7.26 -2.37 5.36
N GLN A 158 8.20 -3.29 5.26
CA GLN A 158 9.60 -2.99 5.00
C GLN A 158 10.10 -3.77 3.80
N PHE A 159 11.04 -3.17 3.08
CA PHE A 159 11.67 -3.78 1.93
C PHE A 159 12.70 -4.82 2.38
N VAL A 160 12.57 -6.03 1.87
CA VAL A 160 13.47 -7.14 2.15
C VAL A 160 13.89 -7.82 0.86
N PHE A 161 14.99 -8.55 0.94
CA PHE A 161 15.45 -9.46 -0.09
C PHE A 161 15.17 -10.91 0.32
N PHE A 162 15.00 -11.77 -0.66
CA PHE A 162 14.85 -13.21 -0.49
C PHE A 162 15.88 -13.95 -1.33
N TYR A 163 16.42 -15.05 -0.83
CA TYR A 163 17.32 -15.90 -1.58
C TYR A 163 16.91 -17.36 -1.51
N ASN A 164 17.31 -18.15 -2.50
CA ASN A 164 17.10 -19.59 -2.53
C ASN A 164 18.29 -20.29 -1.87
N ALA A 165 18.09 -20.77 -0.62
CA ALA A 165 19.13 -21.45 0.15
C ALA A 165 19.51 -22.84 -0.42
N ASP A 166 18.74 -23.41 -1.35
CA ASP A 166 19.13 -24.61 -2.07
C ASP A 166 20.15 -24.35 -3.18
N LYS A 167 20.36 -23.07 -3.54
CA LYS A 167 21.29 -22.63 -4.60
C LYS A 167 22.51 -21.90 -4.06
N MET A 168 22.42 -21.32 -2.88
CA MET A 168 23.51 -20.55 -2.28
C MET A 168 23.51 -20.69 -0.75
N ASP A 169 24.68 -20.93 -0.17
CA ASP A 169 24.83 -21.18 1.27
C ASP A 169 24.58 -19.91 2.13
N SER A 170 24.86 -18.74 1.59
CA SER A 170 24.67 -17.45 2.26
C SER A 170 24.34 -16.34 1.26
N PRO A 171 23.45 -15.40 1.60
CA PRO A 171 23.16 -14.25 0.75
C PRO A 171 24.23 -13.16 0.87
N PRO A 172 24.33 -12.23 -0.11
CA PRO A 172 25.11 -11.03 0.04
C PRO A 172 24.57 -10.16 1.19
N ARG A 173 25.46 -9.50 1.91
CA ARG A 173 25.14 -8.66 3.07
C ARG A 173 25.33 -7.17 2.82
N THR A 174 26.03 -6.83 1.75
CA THR A 174 26.33 -5.47 1.32
C THR A 174 26.12 -5.32 -0.19
N VAL A 175 26.04 -4.09 -0.68
CA VAL A 175 25.94 -3.81 -2.12
C VAL A 175 27.17 -4.37 -2.84
N ASP A 176 28.37 -4.24 -2.28
CA ASP A 176 29.61 -4.79 -2.89
C ASP A 176 29.60 -6.32 -2.95
N GLU A 177 29.05 -7.00 -1.92
CA GLU A 177 28.86 -8.44 -1.96
C GLU A 177 27.78 -8.84 -3.00
N LEU A 178 26.73 -8.04 -3.19
CA LEU A 178 25.75 -8.25 -4.25
C LEU A 178 26.39 -8.14 -5.65
N LYS A 179 27.22 -7.14 -5.87
CA LYS A 179 28.01 -6.99 -7.12
C LYS A 179 28.91 -8.20 -7.37
N SER A 180 29.58 -8.65 -6.33
CA SER A 180 30.44 -9.85 -6.40
C SER A 180 29.60 -11.10 -6.75
N PHE A 181 28.45 -11.30 -6.10
CA PHE A 181 27.53 -12.38 -6.39
C PHE A 181 27.05 -12.35 -7.85
N VAL A 182 26.65 -11.18 -8.37
CA VAL A 182 26.20 -11.03 -9.76
C VAL A 182 27.27 -11.43 -10.76
N LYS A 183 28.51 -11.02 -10.50
CA LYS A 183 29.69 -11.36 -11.34
C LYS A 183 30.04 -12.85 -11.28
N GLU A 184 29.92 -13.49 -10.10
CA GLU A 184 30.23 -14.91 -9.91
C GLU A 184 29.13 -15.82 -10.45
N HIS A 185 27.89 -15.33 -10.52
CA HIS A 185 26.70 -16.07 -10.95
C HIS A 185 25.92 -15.32 -12.06
N PRO A 186 26.50 -15.17 -13.26
CA PRO A 186 25.85 -14.45 -14.33
C PRO A 186 24.45 -14.98 -14.65
N GLY A 187 23.51 -14.07 -14.83
CA GLY A 187 22.10 -14.35 -15.11
C GLY A 187 21.27 -14.77 -13.89
N LYS A 188 21.85 -14.78 -12.66
CA LYS A 188 21.12 -15.22 -11.45
C LYS A 188 20.58 -14.11 -10.60
N PHE A 189 20.65 -12.87 -11.06
CA PHE A 189 20.05 -11.70 -10.43
C PHE A 189 19.45 -10.76 -11.48
N THR A 190 18.39 -10.10 -11.11
CA THR A 190 17.83 -8.92 -11.76
C THR A 190 16.92 -8.18 -10.77
N TYR A 191 16.43 -7.01 -11.16
CA TYR A 191 15.47 -6.19 -10.42
C TYR A 191 14.38 -5.70 -11.37
N PRO A 192 13.18 -5.33 -10.90
CA PRO A 192 12.14 -4.76 -11.74
C PRO A 192 12.57 -3.42 -12.35
N ASP A 193 12.05 -3.08 -13.52
CA ASP A 193 12.15 -1.75 -14.10
C ASP A 193 11.71 -0.68 -13.07
N PRO A 194 12.45 0.44 -12.90
CA PRO A 194 12.12 1.45 -11.88
C PRO A 194 10.81 2.22 -12.08
N THR A 195 10.07 1.96 -13.18
CA THR A 195 8.68 2.38 -13.28
C THR A 195 7.77 1.56 -12.36
N ASP A 196 8.19 0.35 -11.98
CA ASP A 196 7.60 -0.45 -10.91
C ASP A 196 8.04 0.08 -9.54
N PHE A 197 7.12 0.04 -8.57
CA PHE A 197 7.34 0.54 -7.21
C PHE A 197 8.51 -0.17 -6.50
N THR A 198 8.63 -1.49 -6.67
CA THR A 198 9.71 -2.31 -6.08
C THR A 198 11.05 -2.05 -6.74
N GLY A 199 11.08 -1.94 -8.06
CA GLY A 199 12.31 -1.60 -8.80
C GLY A 199 12.84 -0.22 -8.45
N ASN A 200 11.96 0.77 -8.29
CA ASN A 200 12.31 2.09 -7.82
C ASN A 200 12.90 2.05 -6.40
N ALA A 201 12.26 1.29 -5.50
CA ALA A 201 12.74 1.12 -4.14
C ALA A 201 14.12 0.47 -4.06
N PHE A 202 14.39 -0.53 -4.90
CA PHE A 202 15.72 -1.14 -4.99
C PHE A 202 16.80 -0.10 -5.29
N ILE A 203 16.58 0.80 -6.25
CA ILE A 203 17.54 1.86 -6.58
C ILE A 203 17.70 2.84 -5.42
N ARG A 204 16.61 3.18 -4.73
CA ARG A 204 16.67 4.05 -3.53
C ARG A 204 17.45 3.40 -2.38
N HIS A 205 17.44 2.06 -2.24
CA HIS A 205 18.34 1.36 -1.32
C HIS A 205 19.80 1.55 -1.71
N LEU A 206 20.12 1.44 -3.00
CA LEU A 206 21.49 1.69 -3.48
C LEU A 206 21.92 3.14 -3.26
N LEU A 207 21.01 4.12 -3.41
CA LEU A 207 21.27 5.53 -3.08
C LEU A 207 21.63 5.69 -1.59
N ASN A 208 20.86 5.07 -0.69
CA ASN A 208 21.14 5.10 0.74
C ASN A 208 22.49 4.46 1.08
N ALA A 209 22.81 3.31 0.48
CA ALA A 209 24.12 2.65 0.68
C ALA A 209 25.30 3.49 0.22
N ASN A 210 25.10 4.36 -0.77
CA ASN A 210 26.13 5.25 -1.32
C ASN A 210 26.13 6.65 -0.70
N SER A 211 25.35 6.88 0.35
CA SER A 211 25.23 8.16 1.06
C SER A 211 25.72 8.05 2.50
N ASP A 212 26.32 9.12 3.03
CA ASP A 212 26.80 9.16 4.42
C ASP A 212 25.65 9.14 5.45
N GLN A 213 24.46 9.58 5.05
CA GLN A 213 23.24 9.59 5.85
C GLN A 213 22.05 9.20 4.97
N PRO A 214 20.96 8.65 5.53
CA PRO A 214 19.75 8.38 4.77
C PRO A 214 19.21 9.63 4.09
N ILE A 215 18.83 9.50 2.83
CA ILE A 215 18.26 10.58 2.02
C ILE A 215 16.73 10.61 2.25
N GLU A 216 16.25 11.57 3.03
CA GLU A 216 14.83 11.63 3.40
C GLU A 216 14.09 12.83 2.79
N LYS A 217 14.77 13.99 2.68
CA LYS A 217 14.12 15.27 2.36
C LYS A 217 14.35 15.72 0.94
N ALA A 218 13.35 16.38 0.36
CA ALA A 218 13.49 17.03 -0.93
C ALA A 218 14.61 18.08 -0.92
N GLY A 219 15.38 18.13 -2.02
CA GLY A 219 16.45 19.11 -2.22
C GLY A 219 17.80 18.74 -1.60
N GLU A 220 17.95 17.56 -1.00
CA GLU A 220 19.27 17.01 -0.68
C GLU A 220 20.03 16.69 -1.97
N ASP A 221 21.32 16.95 -1.97
CA ASP A 221 22.17 16.66 -3.14
C ASP A 221 22.43 15.14 -3.23
N ILE A 222 21.77 14.50 -4.20
CA ILE A 222 21.91 13.06 -4.46
C ILE A 222 22.77 12.77 -5.71
N GLU A 223 23.33 13.77 -6.34
CA GLU A 223 24.07 13.60 -7.60
C GLU A 223 25.32 12.74 -7.40
N GLU A 224 26.05 12.91 -6.29
CA GLU A 224 27.22 12.09 -5.99
C GLU A 224 26.83 10.63 -5.71
N ALA A 225 25.84 10.40 -4.85
CA ALA A 225 25.32 9.06 -4.56
C ALA A 225 24.73 8.41 -5.82
N GLY A 226 23.97 9.19 -6.61
CA GLY A 226 23.44 8.75 -7.89
C GLY A 226 24.53 8.33 -8.88
N GLY A 227 25.56 9.11 -9.03
CA GLY A 227 26.69 8.76 -9.89
C GLY A 227 27.28 7.39 -9.54
N LYS A 228 27.52 7.12 -8.25
CA LYS A 228 27.99 5.80 -7.79
C LYS A 228 26.99 4.67 -8.08
N VAL A 229 25.70 4.94 -7.88
CA VAL A 229 24.64 3.95 -8.16
C VAL A 229 24.59 3.59 -9.64
N TRP A 230 24.67 4.59 -10.54
CA TRP A 230 24.68 4.33 -11.98
C TRP A 230 25.91 3.54 -12.40
N ASP A 231 27.09 3.84 -11.82
CA ASP A 231 28.32 3.09 -12.05
C ASP A 231 28.16 1.63 -11.59
N ASP A 232 27.62 1.37 -10.39
CA ASP A 232 27.37 0.04 -9.85
C ASP A 232 26.39 -0.77 -10.72
N LEU A 233 25.28 -0.15 -11.15
CA LEU A 233 24.29 -0.80 -12.00
C LEU A 233 24.86 -1.14 -13.38
N ASN A 234 25.66 -0.24 -13.97
CA ASN A 234 26.32 -0.49 -15.26
C ASN A 234 27.42 -1.55 -15.15
N GLU A 235 28.15 -1.60 -14.03
CA GLU A 235 29.12 -2.67 -13.76
C GLU A 235 28.45 -4.04 -13.73
N MET A 236 27.27 -4.15 -13.11
CA MET A 236 26.50 -5.39 -13.01
C MET A 236 25.77 -5.76 -14.30
N LYS A 237 25.44 -4.78 -15.15
CA LYS A 237 24.47 -4.90 -16.24
C LYS A 237 24.69 -6.14 -17.12
N GLY A 238 25.93 -6.37 -17.57
CA GLY A 238 26.29 -7.48 -18.46
C GLY A 238 26.13 -8.87 -17.84
N ASP A 239 26.11 -8.96 -16.50
CA ASP A 239 25.98 -10.20 -15.74
C ASP A 239 24.58 -10.41 -15.15
N LEU A 240 23.64 -9.46 -15.38
CA LEU A 240 22.25 -9.60 -14.97
C LEU A 240 21.51 -10.65 -15.85
N TRP A 241 20.35 -11.09 -15.39
CA TRP A 241 19.45 -11.91 -16.17
C TRP A 241 19.24 -11.32 -17.58
N ARG A 242 19.39 -12.16 -18.62
CA ARG A 242 19.37 -11.77 -20.03
C ARG A 242 20.37 -10.66 -20.42
N ASP A 243 21.53 -10.67 -19.78
CA ASP A 243 22.60 -9.70 -20.04
C ASP A 243 22.17 -8.24 -19.77
N GLY A 244 21.19 -8.02 -18.88
CA GLY A 244 20.65 -6.68 -18.58
C GLY A 244 19.96 -5.97 -19.76
N LYS A 245 19.61 -6.71 -20.82
CA LYS A 245 18.92 -6.14 -22.00
C LYS A 245 17.42 -5.97 -21.78
N THR A 246 16.86 -6.66 -20.81
CA THR A 246 15.45 -6.59 -20.43
C THR A 246 15.32 -6.75 -18.92
N TYR A 247 14.38 -6.06 -18.37
CA TYR A 247 14.06 -6.10 -16.94
C TYR A 247 12.62 -6.60 -16.74
N PRO A 248 12.30 -7.29 -15.61
CA PRO A 248 10.92 -7.53 -15.20
C PRO A 248 10.13 -6.21 -15.18
N LYS A 249 8.92 -6.20 -15.70
CA LYS A 249 8.13 -4.96 -15.74
C LYS A 249 7.46 -4.65 -14.41
N GLU A 250 7.22 -5.68 -13.62
CA GLU A 250 6.56 -5.58 -12.33
C GLU A 250 7.03 -6.70 -11.39
N LEU A 251 6.71 -6.55 -10.11
CA LEU A 251 7.07 -7.51 -9.06
C LEU A 251 6.60 -8.94 -9.38
N SER A 252 5.43 -9.12 -9.98
CA SER A 252 4.90 -10.43 -10.35
C SER A 252 5.76 -11.17 -11.39
N ASP A 253 6.40 -10.43 -12.30
CA ASP A 253 7.38 -11.00 -13.24
C ASP A 253 8.65 -11.47 -12.50
N LEU A 254 9.13 -10.69 -11.52
CA LEU A 254 10.28 -11.07 -10.69
C LEU A 254 9.98 -12.33 -9.88
N ASP A 255 8.78 -12.41 -9.28
CA ASP A 255 8.34 -13.60 -8.53
C ASP A 255 8.33 -14.86 -9.40
N ARG A 256 7.85 -14.74 -10.62
CA ARG A 256 7.84 -15.85 -11.57
C ARG A 256 9.26 -16.32 -11.89
N LEU A 257 10.20 -15.41 -12.10
CA LEU A 257 11.61 -15.76 -12.36
C LEU A 257 12.26 -16.45 -11.17
N PHE A 258 11.99 -15.97 -9.95
CA PHE A 258 12.51 -16.57 -8.73
C PHE A 258 11.88 -17.93 -8.46
N GLY A 259 10.56 -18.06 -8.64
CA GLY A 259 9.84 -19.32 -8.50
C GLY A 259 10.26 -20.39 -9.52
N GLN A 260 10.67 -19.97 -10.73
CA GLN A 260 11.23 -20.86 -11.78
C GLN A 260 12.74 -21.11 -11.62
N GLU A 261 13.37 -20.55 -10.56
CA GLU A 261 14.81 -20.64 -10.29
C GLU A 261 15.69 -20.06 -11.43
N GLU A 262 15.11 -19.22 -12.29
CA GLU A 262 15.89 -18.49 -13.29
C GLU A 262 16.84 -17.52 -12.62
N ILE A 263 16.38 -16.87 -11.52
CA ILE A 263 17.18 -16.05 -10.61
C ILE A 263 17.20 -16.68 -9.21
N TRP A 264 18.20 -16.32 -8.39
CA TRP A 264 18.39 -16.88 -7.06
C TRP A 264 18.13 -15.88 -5.93
N ILE A 265 17.97 -14.62 -6.27
CA ILE A 265 17.61 -13.55 -5.35
C ILE A 265 16.38 -12.84 -5.89
N SER A 266 15.39 -12.60 -5.01
CA SER A 266 14.22 -11.77 -5.22
C SER A 266 14.17 -10.65 -4.19
N MET A 267 13.23 -9.74 -4.31
CA MET A 267 13.07 -8.60 -3.40
C MET A 267 11.61 -8.12 -3.39
N GLY A 268 11.25 -7.31 -2.39
CA GLY A 268 9.98 -6.61 -2.40
C GLY A 268 9.65 -5.97 -1.07
N TYR A 269 8.66 -5.09 -1.09
CA TYR A 269 7.96 -4.67 0.11
C TYR A 269 7.10 -5.82 0.65
N ASN A 270 6.70 -5.76 1.91
CA ASN A 270 6.04 -6.80 2.67
C ASN A 270 6.98 -7.97 2.99
N GLU A 271 7.61 -7.85 4.13
CA GLU A 271 8.59 -8.81 4.66
C GLU A 271 8.02 -10.22 4.89
N ALA A 272 6.69 -10.38 4.98
CA ALA A 272 6.04 -11.67 5.16
C ALA A 272 5.48 -12.28 3.86
N ARG A 273 5.57 -11.57 2.74
CA ARG A 273 4.99 -12.01 1.45
C ARG A 273 5.53 -13.38 1.00
N ALA A 274 6.83 -13.62 1.20
CA ALA A 274 7.46 -14.86 0.78
C ALA A 274 6.84 -16.09 1.46
N GLU A 275 6.39 -15.98 2.71
CA GLU A 275 5.76 -17.08 3.44
C GLU A 275 4.51 -17.61 2.72
N SER A 276 3.64 -16.71 2.26
CA SER A 276 2.47 -17.07 1.47
C SER A 276 2.84 -17.69 0.12
N LEU A 277 3.88 -17.16 -0.55
CA LEU A 277 4.31 -17.65 -1.85
C LEU A 277 4.97 -19.04 -1.76
N VAL A 278 5.71 -19.31 -0.69
CA VAL A 278 6.25 -20.65 -0.39
C VAL A 278 5.11 -21.64 -0.12
N LYS A 279 4.15 -21.28 0.74
CA LYS A 279 2.98 -22.14 1.03
C LYS A 279 2.14 -22.47 -0.20
N LYS A 280 2.06 -21.55 -1.16
CA LYS A 280 1.38 -21.72 -2.45
C LYS A 280 2.22 -22.48 -3.50
N GLY A 281 3.47 -22.84 -3.18
CA GLY A 281 4.40 -23.48 -4.12
C GLY A 281 4.84 -22.59 -5.29
N ILE A 282 4.72 -21.25 -5.13
CA ILE A 282 5.18 -20.26 -6.11
C ILE A 282 6.67 -19.99 -5.90
N TYR A 283 7.10 -19.87 -4.65
CA TYR A 283 8.51 -19.73 -4.27
C TYR A 283 9.09 -21.08 -3.86
N PRO A 284 10.41 -21.32 -4.01
CA PRO A 284 11.09 -22.53 -3.52
C PRO A 284 10.95 -22.68 -2.00
N GLU A 285 10.88 -23.93 -1.52
CA GLU A 285 10.85 -24.22 -0.08
C GLU A 285 12.08 -23.70 0.67
N GLY A 286 13.24 -23.66 0.00
CA GLY A 286 14.49 -23.13 0.54
C GLY A 286 14.57 -21.61 0.59
N THR A 287 13.47 -20.87 0.38
CA THR A 287 13.46 -19.40 0.44
C THR A 287 13.77 -18.89 1.84
N LYS A 288 14.72 -17.96 1.94
CA LYS A 288 15.12 -17.29 3.19
C LYS A 288 15.20 -15.76 2.98
N PRO A 289 14.85 -14.95 4.00
CA PRO A 289 14.93 -13.51 3.92
C PRO A 289 16.33 -12.99 4.30
N PHE A 290 16.71 -11.84 3.76
CA PHE A 290 17.92 -11.11 4.16
C PHE A 290 17.80 -9.61 3.92
N LEU A 291 18.77 -8.86 4.42
CA LEU A 291 18.92 -7.43 4.20
C LEU A 291 20.34 -7.15 3.67
N LEU A 292 20.47 -6.09 2.87
CA LEU A 292 21.74 -5.45 2.60
C LEU A 292 22.01 -4.47 3.74
N GLU A 293 22.95 -4.81 4.60
CA GLU A 293 23.17 -4.12 5.89
C GLU A 293 23.63 -2.66 5.74
N ASP A 294 24.30 -2.36 4.64
CA ASP A 294 24.76 -1.01 4.28
C ASP A 294 23.66 -0.17 3.59
N ALA A 295 22.62 -0.80 3.09
CA ALA A 295 21.49 -0.14 2.42
C ALA A 295 20.27 0.07 3.33
N GLY A 296 20.22 -0.62 4.47
CA GLY A 296 19.08 -0.62 5.37
C GLY A 296 17.84 -1.29 4.79
N SER A 297 16.67 -0.95 5.32
CA SER A 297 15.37 -1.46 4.89
C SER A 297 14.35 -0.32 4.86
N ILE A 298 14.03 0.14 3.66
CA ILE A 298 13.05 1.22 3.50
C ILE A 298 11.67 0.74 3.95
N GLY A 299 11.06 1.47 4.89
CA GLY A 299 9.73 1.20 5.41
C GLY A 299 8.69 2.10 4.77
N ASN A 300 7.54 1.51 4.46
CA ASN A 300 6.39 2.18 3.87
C ASN A 300 5.14 1.96 4.72
N THR A 301 4.27 2.94 4.75
CA THR A 301 2.93 2.84 5.36
C THR A 301 1.88 2.82 4.26
N HIS A 302 0.95 1.89 4.35
CA HIS A 302 -0.23 1.88 3.50
C HIS A 302 -1.30 2.76 4.11
N PHE A 303 -1.86 3.65 3.31
CA PHE A 303 -2.86 4.60 3.77
C PHE A 303 -4.19 4.45 3.03
N LEU A 304 -5.27 4.74 3.75
CA LEU A 304 -6.62 4.84 3.22
C LEU A 304 -7.10 6.28 3.33
N SER A 305 -7.63 6.80 2.23
CA SER A 305 -8.21 8.14 2.15
C SER A 305 -9.65 8.12 1.69
N VAL A 306 -10.40 9.18 1.98
CA VAL A 306 -11.77 9.39 1.51
C VAL A 306 -11.74 10.45 0.41
N PRO A 307 -12.27 10.19 -0.79
CA PRO A 307 -12.40 11.19 -1.85
C PRO A 307 -13.28 12.39 -1.46
N PHE A 308 -12.95 13.57 -1.98
CA PHE A 308 -13.67 14.83 -1.73
C PHE A 308 -15.19 14.77 -1.99
N ASN A 309 -15.60 13.93 -2.94
CA ASN A 309 -16.96 13.74 -3.40
C ASN A 309 -17.50 12.32 -3.12
N SER A 310 -16.96 11.64 -2.08
CA SER A 310 -17.50 10.34 -1.68
C SER A 310 -18.99 10.42 -1.42
N PRO A 311 -19.82 9.57 -2.06
CA PRO A 311 -21.25 9.58 -1.85
C PRO A 311 -21.67 8.98 -0.50
N ASN A 312 -20.73 8.29 0.19
CA ASN A 312 -21.00 7.63 1.46
C ASN A 312 -19.83 7.79 2.45
N GLN A 313 -19.59 9.02 2.89
CA GLN A 313 -18.51 9.31 3.84
C GLN A 313 -18.67 8.58 5.19
N ALA A 314 -19.90 8.44 5.70
CA ALA A 314 -20.15 7.71 6.95
C ALA A 314 -19.75 6.23 6.81
N GLY A 315 -20.19 5.56 5.76
CA GLY A 315 -19.79 4.18 5.48
C GLY A 315 -18.28 4.02 5.26
N ALA A 316 -17.65 4.99 4.59
CA ALA A 316 -16.20 5.00 4.40
C ALA A 316 -15.43 5.08 5.73
N LEU A 317 -15.83 5.98 6.63
CA LEU A 317 -15.18 6.13 7.94
C LEU A 317 -15.35 4.88 8.81
N VAL A 318 -16.55 4.29 8.86
CA VAL A 318 -16.78 3.05 9.62
C VAL A 318 -15.98 1.89 9.04
N ALA A 319 -15.89 1.77 7.72
CA ALA A 319 -15.09 0.72 7.08
C ALA A 319 -13.58 0.92 7.33
N ILE A 320 -13.08 2.15 7.28
CA ILE A 320 -11.69 2.45 7.62
C ILE A 320 -11.42 2.13 9.09
N ASP A 321 -12.24 2.63 10.02
CA ASP A 321 -12.04 2.38 11.45
C ASP A 321 -12.07 0.89 11.79
N TYR A 322 -12.97 0.12 11.16
CA TYR A 322 -13.00 -1.34 11.29
C TYR A 322 -11.68 -1.99 10.83
N MET A 323 -11.13 -1.59 9.69
CA MET A 323 -9.84 -2.10 9.22
C MET A 323 -8.66 -1.70 10.12
N LEU A 324 -8.81 -0.62 10.89
CA LEU A 324 -7.82 -0.16 11.88
C LEU A 324 -7.97 -0.86 13.24
N SER A 325 -9.00 -1.65 13.48
CA SER A 325 -9.20 -2.33 14.78
C SER A 325 -8.09 -3.33 15.07
N PRO A 326 -7.76 -3.56 16.35
CA PRO A 326 -6.75 -4.56 16.76
C PRO A 326 -7.04 -5.95 16.19
N GLU A 327 -8.30 -6.37 16.15
CA GLU A 327 -8.73 -7.66 15.62
C GLU A 327 -8.39 -7.79 14.13
N MET A 328 -8.73 -6.78 13.34
CA MET A 328 -8.47 -6.80 11.90
C MET A 328 -7.00 -6.65 11.57
N GLN A 329 -6.25 -5.89 12.37
CA GLN A 329 -4.81 -5.78 12.22
C GLN A 329 -4.09 -7.10 12.56
N LEU A 330 -4.51 -7.79 13.61
CA LEU A 330 -3.98 -9.12 13.95
C LEU A 330 -4.28 -10.15 12.84
N GLU A 331 -5.51 -10.14 12.32
CA GLU A 331 -5.92 -11.03 11.23
C GLU A 331 -5.12 -10.75 9.94
N LYS A 332 -4.88 -9.46 9.65
CA LYS A 332 -4.07 -9.05 8.50
C LYS A 332 -2.62 -9.57 8.59
N MET A 333 -2.04 -9.59 9.79
CA MET A 333 -0.66 -10.04 10.02
C MET A 333 -0.47 -11.56 9.90
N GLN A 334 -1.56 -12.35 9.90
CA GLN A 334 -1.46 -13.81 9.77
C GLN A 334 -0.77 -14.20 8.46
N PRO A 335 0.08 -15.25 8.46
CA PRO A 335 0.76 -15.71 7.24
C PRO A 335 -0.17 -16.22 6.13
N ASP A 336 -1.39 -16.63 6.47
CA ASP A 336 -2.46 -17.03 5.56
C ASP A 336 -3.47 -15.91 5.28
N GLY A 337 -3.33 -14.76 5.96
CA GLY A 337 -3.94 -13.49 5.64
C GLY A 337 -3.14 -12.73 4.59
N TRP A 338 -3.02 -11.41 4.76
CA TRP A 338 -2.13 -10.61 3.92
C TRP A 338 -0.64 -10.77 4.32
N GLY A 339 -0.36 -10.98 5.60
CA GLY A 339 0.99 -11.05 6.16
C GLY A 339 1.65 -9.69 6.40
N ASP A 340 0.94 -8.59 6.13
CA ASP A 340 1.42 -7.22 6.31
C ASP A 340 1.65 -6.87 7.79
N SER A 341 2.62 -6.03 8.10
CA SER A 341 2.83 -5.54 9.46
C SER A 341 1.76 -4.52 9.86
N THR A 342 1.66 -4.29 11.16
CA THR A 342 0.67 -3.36 11.70
C THR A 342 1.28 -1.99 12.03
N PRO A 343 0.56 -0.90 11.75
CA PRO A 343 0.87 0.42 12.29
C PRO A 343 0.38 0.65 13.74
N ILE A 344 -0.28 -0.33 14.36
CA ILE A 344 -0.72 -0.23 15.77
C ILE A 344 0.48 -0.12 16.70
N SER A 345 0.37 0.74 17.70
CA SER A 345 1.27 0.77 18.87
C SER A 345 0.89 -0.35 19.83
N VAL A 346 1.60 -1.48 19.75
CA VAL A 346 1.28 -2.70 20.50
C VAL A 346 1.25 -2.46 22.02
N ASP A 347 2.02 -1.50 22.52
CA ASP A 347 2.04 -1.06 23.92
C ASP A 347 0.73 -0.40 24.39
N LYS A 348 -0.09 0.11 23.47
CA LYS A 348 -1.42 0.66 23.77
C LYS A 348 -2.52 -0.39 23.85
N LEU A 349 -2.23 -1.63 23.45
CA LEU A 349 -3.20 -2.72 23.50
C LEU A 349 -3.38 -3.24 24.93
N GLU A 350 -4.58 -3.73 25.22
CA GLU A 350 -4.84 -4.49 26.44
C GLU A 350 -4.02 -5.79 26.46
N ASP A 351 -3.66 -6.28 27.65
CA ASP A 351 -2.73 -7.40 27.85
C ASP A 351 -3.09 -8.64 27.02
N GLY A 352 -4.37 -8.98 26.92
CA GLY A 352 -4.83 -10.15 26.17
C GLY A 352 -4.63 -10.01 24.65
N MET A 353 -4.83 -8.81 24.09
CA MET A 353 -4.62 -8.54 22.68
C MET A 353 -3.13 -8.38 22.39
N ARG A 354 -2.41 -7.64 23.24
CA ARG A 354 -0.95 -7.49 23.14
C ARG A 354 -0.25 -8.83 23.01
N LYS A 355 -0.59 -9.77 23.89
CA LYS A 355 -0.02 -11.11 23.90
C LYS A 355 -0.25 -11.84 22.56
N LYS A 356 -1.40 -11.67 21.92
CA LYS A 356 -1.68 -12.29 20.62
C LYS A 356 -0.79 -11.73 19.50
N PHE A 357 -0.46 -10.43 19.54
CA PHE A 357 0.47 -9.81 18.58
C PHE A 357 1.91 -10.29 18.82
N GLU A 358 2.34 -10.37 20.08
CA GLU A 358 3.69 -10.79 20.47
C GLU A 358 3.96 -12.27 20.20
N GLU A 359 2.95 -13.14 20.31
CA GLU A 359 3.04 -14.59 20.12
C GLU A 359 2.70 -15.03 18.68
N LEU A 360 2.40 -14.08 17.77
CA LEU A 360 2.04 -14.41 16.40
C LEU A 360 3.25 -14.98 15.65
N ASP A 361 3.15 -16.25 15.24
CA ASP A 361 4.11 -16.85 14.32
C ASP A 361 3.84 -16.38 12.88
N ARG A 362 4.73 -15.59 12.33
CA ARG A 362 4.65 -15.05 10.98
C ARG A 362 5.32 -15.91 9.91
N GLY A 363 5.95 -17.02 10.32
CA GLY A 363 6.62 -17.95 9.42
C GLY A 363 8.15 -17.78 9.35
N GLU A 364 8.82 -18.76 8.72
CA GLU A 364 10.28 -18.86 8.67
C GLU A 364 10.94 -17.89 7.67
N THR A 365 10.15 -17.34 6.75
CA THR A 365 10.65 -16.38 5.75
C THR A 365 10.56 -14.91 6.22
N VAL A 366 10.15 -14.68 7.47
CA VAL A 366 10.05 -13.34 8.07
C VAL A 366 11.25 -13.10 8.97
N LEU A 367 11.91 -11.97 8.79
CA LEU A 367 13.01 -11.57 9.66
C LEU A 367 12.52 -11.24 11.07
N ASP A 368 13.42 -11.46 12.03
CA ASP A 368 13.18 -11.04 13.42
C ASP A 368 12.77 -9.55 13.48
N PRO A 369 11.68 -9.19 14.21
CA PRO A 369 11.21 -7.81 14.30
C PRO A 369 12.27 -6.82 14.77
N ALA A 370 13.14 -7.21 15.70
CA ALA A 370 14.23 -6.33 16.16
C ALA A 370 15.27 -6.08 15.06
N ARG A 371 15.50 -7.07 14.18
CA ARG A 371 16.39 -6.88 13.03
C ARG A 371 15.79 -5.93 12.00
N LEU A 372 14.50 -6.02 11.74
CA LEU A 372 13.77 -5.10 10.86
C LEU A 372 13.78 -3.68 11.43
N GLU A 373 13.48 -3.53 12.73
CA GLU A 373 13.48 -2.23 13.39
C GLU A 373 14.85 -1.54 13.34
N ASN A 374 15.93 -2.29 13.62
CA ASN A 374 17.29 -1.75 13.57
C ASN A 374 17.74 -1.33 12.15
N ALA A 375 17.19 -1.95 11.12
CA ALA A 375 17.50 -1.64 9.74
C ALA A 375 16.55 -0.62 9.11
N PHE A 376 15.53 -0.19 9.83
CA PHE A 376 14.47 0.69 9.31
C PHE A 376 15.03 2.03 8.82
N ILE A 377 14.64 2.39 7.60
CA ILE A 377 14.87 3.70 6.99
C ILE A 377 13.50 4.21 6.51
N GLY A 378 13.19 5.48 6.78
CA GLY A 378 11.99 6.12 6.25
C GLY A 378 12.02 6.27 4.72
N GLU A 379 10.86 6.42 4.11
CA GLU A 379 10.75 6.69 2.68
C GLU A 379 11.35 8.04 2.34
N MET A 380 12.03 8.11 1.19
CA MET A 380 12.51 9.36 0.61
C MET A 380 11.35 10.25 0.16
N ASP A 381 11.58 11.55 0.04
CA ASP A 381 10.63 12.47 -0.58
C ASP A 381 10.18 11.97 -1.97
N ALA A 382 8.90 12.16 -2.28
CA ALA A 382 8.28 11.68 -3.52
C ALA A 382 8.97 12.20 -4.80
N SER A 383 9.66 13.34 -4.74
CA SER A 383 10.41 13.89 -5.89
C SER A 383 11.54 12.97 -6.34
N TYR A 384 12.11 12.16 -5.45
CA TYR A 384 13.17 11.22 -5.81
C TYR A 384 12.65 10.00 -6.58
N VAL A 385 11.37 9.68 -6.48
CA VAL A 385 10.78 8.60 -7.29
C VAL A 385 10.88 8.91 -8.77
N GLU A 386 10.50 10.12 -9.18
CA GLU A 386 10.63 10.57 -10.57
C GLU A 386 12.09 10.76 -10.98
N TRP A 387 12.90 11.34 -10.10
CA TRP A 387 14.34 11.51 -10.34
C TRP A 387 15.02 10.16 -10.65
N VAL A 388 14.69 9.10 -9.91
CA VAL A 388 15.22 7.74 -10.15
C VAL A 388 14.77 7.23 -11.52
N LYS A 389 13.49 7.35 -11.86
CA LYS A 389 12.96 6.88 -13.16
C LYS A 389 13.67 7.54 -14.34
N GLU A 390 13.75 8.88 -14.33
CA GLU A 390 14.33 9.66 -15.41
C GLU A 390 15.83 9.38 -15.58
N ASN A 391 16.56 9.34 -14.45
CA ASN A 391 18.01 9.12 -14.51
C ASN A 391 18.37 7.68 -14.87
N TRP A 392 17.63 6.68 -14.36
CA TRP A 392 17.88 5.30 -14.71
C TRP A 392 17.72 5.04 -16.21
N VAL A 393 16.71 5.63 -16.84
CA VAL A 393 16.52 5.52 -18.31
C VAL A 393 17.74 6.05 -19.01
N ARG A 394 18.21 7.24 -18.66
CA ARG A 394 19.35 7.91 -19.30
C ARG A 394 20.68 7.23 -19.02
N GLU A 395 20.92 6.82 -17.77
CA GLU A 395 22.25 6.38 -17.32
C GLU A 395 22.42 4.86 -17.37
N VAL A 396 21.34 4.09 -17.42
CA VAL A 396 21.39 2.62 -17.39
C VAL A 396 20.68 1.99 -18.57
N ALA A 397 19.42 2.32 -18.85
CA ALA A 397 18.65 1.63 -19.86
C ALA A 397 19.14 1.93 -21.30
N GLU A 398 19.48 3.19 -21.58
CA GLU A 398 19.92 3.67 -22.92
C GLU A 398 21.43 3.56 -23.14
N THR A 399 22.22 3.08 -22.15
CA THR A 399 23.65 2.80 -22.34
C THR A 399 23.83 1.47 -23.06
N ASP A 400 24.66 1.45 -24.14
CA ASP A 400 25.00 0.24 -24.93
C ASP A 400 25.93 -0.73 -24.18
#